data_6d7aeb7a1a6109191d68ac2f4d0c6cc4
#
_entry.id   6d7aeb7a1a6109191d68ac2f4d0c6cc4
#
_cell.length_a   1.000
_cell.length_b   1.000
_cell.length_c   1.000
_cell.angle_alpha   90.00
_cell.angle_beta   90.00
_cell.angle_gamma   90.00
#
_symmetry.space_group_name_H-M   'P 1'
#
loop_
_entity.id
_entity.type
_entity.pdbx_description
1 polymer ?
#
loop_
_entity_poly.entity_id
_entity_poly.type
_entity_poly.pdbx_seq_one_letter_code
_entity_poly.pdbx_strand_id
1 'polypeptide(L)'
;GQRSPVQAAGFISFSDEDARRIVHNHLRQETLKRTSARNAFTGTITRVVTGTVSVMVELTTLGNLKVHTLITVESAQRLGITEGMLISATIKAPYVMLAREGGVADRTNCFTGKISGINRGDVESSAVVDISDGTALCSILPTEELDELGLSEGDQASVFFSPFSAVLTLPEE
;
A
#
# COMPACT_ATOMS: atom_id res chain seq x y z
N GLY A 1 32.15 5.15 4.72
CA GLY A 1 31.74 3.80 5.04
C GLY A 1 32.24 2.78 4.04
N GLN A 2 32.09 1.54 4.35
CA GLN A 2 32.47 0.47 3.46
C GLN A 2 31.51 0.38 2.28
N ARG A 3 32.06 0.13 1.12
CA ARG A 3 31.25 -0.12 -0.06
C ARG A 3 30.54 -1.46 0.07
N SER A 4 29.37 -1.58 -0.54
CA SER A 4 28.72 -2.88 -0.70
C SER A 4 29.65 -3.81 -1.50
N PRO A 5 29.48 -5.15 -1.38
CA PRO A 5 30.27 -6.07 -2.20
C PRO A 5 30.18 -5.78 -3.70
N VAL A 6 29.01 -5.37 -4.18
CA VAL A 6 28.80 -5.02 -5.58
C VAL A 6 29.61 -3.77 -5.97
N GLN A 7 29.58 -2.75 -5.16
CA GLN A 7 30.35 -1.52 -5.39
C GLN A 7 31.85 -1.78 -5.29
N ALA A 8 32.27 -2.57 -4.29
CA ALA A 8 33.68 -2.94 -4.14
C ALA A 8 34.22 -3.70 -5.33
N ALA A 9 33.39 -4.53 -5.95
CA ALA A 9 33.74 -5.25 -7.17
C ALA A 9 33.77 -4.34 -8.42
N GLY A 10 33.25 -3.11 -8.32
CA GLY A 10 33.24 -2.15 -9.42
C GLY A 10 32.27 -2.46 -10.55
N PHE A 11 31.34 -3.39 -10.35
CA PHE A 11 30.43 -3.82 -11.41
C PHE A 11 29.19 -2.94 -11.52
N ILE A 12 28.62 -2.53 -10.39
CA ILE A 12 27.36 -1.77 -10.37
C ILE A 12 27.48 -0.64 -9.33
N SER A 13 26.97 0.52 -9.72
CA SER A 13 26.82 1.65 -8.83
C SER A 13 25.33 1.96 -8.71
N PHE A 14 24.81 1.99 -7.49
CA PHE A 14 23.43 2.34 -7.23
C PHE A 14 23.33 3.78 -6.72
N SER A 15 22.35 4.52 -7.23
CA SER A 15 21.99 5.80 -6.63
C SER A 15 21.40 5.60 -5.25
N ASP A 16 21.34 6.66 -4.43
CA ASP A 16 20.68 6.62 -3.13
C ASP A 16 19.20 6.30 -3.28
N GLU A 17 18.59 6.74 -4.36
CA GLU A 17 17.20 6.44 -4.67
C GLU A 17 16.99 4.94 -4.92
N ASP A 18 17.88 4.33 -5.71
CA ASP A 18 17.82 2.89 -5.98
C ASP A 18 18.00 2.09 -4.70
N ALA A 19 18.95 2.49 -3.86
CA ALA A 19 19.19 1.83 -2.57
C ALA A 19 17.95 1.91 -1.67
N ARG A 20 17.31 3.07 -1.59
CA ARG A 20 16.09 3.24 -0.79
C ARG A 20 14.95 2.39 -1.33
N ARG A 21 14.80 2.33 -2.65
CA ARG A 21 13.76 1.51 -3.28
C ARG A 21 13.93 0.03 -2.93
N ILE A 22 15.14 -0.48 -2.97
CA ILE A 22 15.45 -1.87 -2.61
C ILE A 22 15.08 -2.13 -1.15
N VAL A 23 15.47 -1.25 -0.24
CA VAL A 23 15.17 -1.38 1.19
C VAL A 23 13.66 -1.35 1.43
N HIS A 24 12.95 -0.37 0.87
CA HIS A 24 11.51 -0.25 1.05
C HIS A 24 10.76 -1.47 0.50
N ASN A 25 11.15 -1.95 -0.67
CA ASN A 25 10.53 -3.14 -1.25
C ASN A 25 10.78 -4.39 -0.40
N HIS A 26 11.99 -4.54 0.13
CA HIS A 26 12.32 -5.64 1.02
C HIS A 26 11.46 -5.61 2.29
N LEU A 27 11.35 -4.45 2.94
CA LEU A 27 10.53 -4.28 4.13
C LEU A 27 9.05 -4.56 3.85
N ARG A 28 8.56 -4.11 2.72
CA ARG A 28 7.19 -4.38 2.29
C ARG A 28 6.95 -5.89 2.15
N GLN A 29 7.85 -6.61 1.50
CA GLN A 29 7.73 -8.06 1.33
C GLN A 29 7.83 -8.81 2.67
N GLU A 30 8.74 -8.39 3.54
CA GLU A 30 8.88 -8.99 4.88
C GLU A 30 7.62 -8.77 5.71
N THR A 31 7.01 -7.59 5.62
CA THR A 31 5.75 -7.30 6.31
C THR A 31 4.65 -8.22 5.81
N LEU A 32 4.52 -8.39 4.49
CA LEU A 32 3.48 -9.25 3.91
C LEU A 32 3.60 -10.72 4.33
N LYS A 33 4.81 -11.19 4.62
CA LYS A 33 5.01 -12.56 5.10
C LYS A 33 4.43 -12.81 6.49
N ARG A 34 4.22 -11.77 7.29
CA ARG A 34 3.79 -11.87 8.69
C ARG A 34 2.33 -11.57 8.92
N THR A 35 1.57 -11.35 7.86
CA THR A 35 0.16 -10.99 7.96
C THR A 35 -0.64 -11.73 6.90
N SER A 36 -1.93 -11.91 7.17
CA SER A 36 -2.87 -12.43 6.18
C SER A 36 -3.33 -11.34 5.19
N ALA A 37 -2.97 -10.08 5.43
CA ALA A 37 -3.26 -9.01 4.50
C ALA A 37 -2.50 -9.22 3.19
N ARG A 38 -3.13 -8.89 2.08
CA ARG A 38 -2.54 -9.04 0.74
C ARG A 38 -1.91 -7.76 0.25
N ASN A 39 -2.21 -6.64 0.88
CA ASN A 39 -1.80 -5.32 0.43
C ASN A 39 -0.93 -4.64 1.46
N ALA A 40 0.17 -4.07 1.02
CA ALA A 40 1.06 -3.31 1.88
C ALA A 40 1.66 -2.13 1.12
N PHE A 41 1.76 -1.01 1.82
CA PHE A 41 2.53 0.17 1.39
C PHE A 41 3.64 0.39 2.40
N THR A 42 4.85 0.60 1.94
CA THR A 42 5.97 0.96 2.80
C THR A 42 6.46 2.35 2.41
N GLY A 43 6.63 3.19 3.39
CA GLY A 43 7.06 4.55 3.14
C GLY A 43 7.42 5.28 4.43
N THR A 44 7.55 6.58 4.31
CA THR A 44 7.91 7.46 5.41
C THR A 44 6.69 8.22 5.89
N ILE A 45 6.54 8.36 7.18
CA ILE A 45 5.48 9.19 7.76
C ILE A 45 5.80 10.64 7.44
N THR A 46 4.90 11.29 6.69
CA THR A 46 5.07 12.66 6.24
C THR A 46 4.17 13.65 6.95
N ARG A 47 3.15 13.17 7.65
CA ARG A 47 2.24 14.04 8.39
C ARG A 47 1.54 13.26 9.49
N VAL A 48 1.39 13.89 10.65
CA VAL A 48 0.67 13.33 11.80
C VAL A 48 -0.27 14.42 12.33
N VAL A 49 -1.55 14.11 12.40
CA VAL A 49 -2.55 15.04 12.97
C VAL A 49 -3.22 14.34 14.13
N THR A 50 -2.94 14.82 15.35
CA THR A 50 -3.46 14.21 16.57
C THR A 50 -4.79 14.86 16.95
N GLY A 51 -5.83 14.02 16.99
CA GLY A 51 -7.13 14.41 17.51
C GLY A 51 -7.33 13.93 18.94
N THR A 52 -8.53 14.06 19.45
CA THR A 52 -8.87 13.64 20.81
C THR A 52 -8.98 12.11 20.92
N VAL A 53 -9.55 11.48 19.92
CA VAL A 53 -9.83 10.03 19.90
C VAL A 53 -8.90 9.29 18.96
N SER A 54 -8.58 9.88 17.83
CA SER A 54 -7.79 9.25 16.77
C SER A 54 -6.67 10.15 16.29
N VAL A 55 -5.69 9.50 15.65
CA VAL A 55 -4.56 10.17 15.02
C VAL A 55 -4.58 9.82 13.54
N MET A 56 -4.54 10.84 12.69
CA MET A 56 -4.38 10.64 11.25
C MET A 56 -2.88 10.59 10.94
N VAL A 57 -2.46 9.53 10.26
CA VAL A 57 -1.08 9.34 9.85
C VAL A 57 -1.02 9.28 8.33
N GLU A 58 -0.22 10.17 7.74
CA GLU A 58 0.05 10.15 6.31
C GLU A 58 1.38 9.47 6.07
N LEU A 59 1.35 8.43 5.25
CA LEU A 59 2.53 7.71 4.80
C LEU A 59 2.73 8.02 3.32
N THR A 60 3.95 8.37 2.94
CA THR A 60 4.29 8.61 1.54
C THR A 60 5.31 7.58 1.08
N THR A 61 4.98 6.86 0.00
CA THR A 61 5.88 5.88 -0.60
C THR A 61 6.95 6.58 -1.44
N LEU A 62 7.98 5.83 -1.85
CA LEU A 62 9.02 6.37 -2.73
C LEU A 62 8.47 6.81 -4.08
N GLY A 63 7.40 6.17 -4.56
CA GLY A 63 6.71 6.58 -5.78
C GLY A 63 5.74 7.73 -5.58
N ASN A 64 5.77 8.35 -4.41
CA ASN A 64 4.94 9.50 -4.06
C ASN A 64 3.45 9.18 -3.93
N LEU A 65 3.10 7.94 -3.64
CA LEU A 65 1.74 7.58 -3.27
C LEU A 65 1.51 7.97 -1.81
N LYS A 66 0.41 8.64 -1.54
CA LYS A 66 0.04 9.06 -0.18
C LYS A 66 -1.07 8.17 0.34
N VAL A 67 -0.80 7.54 1.48
CA VAL A 67 -1.75 6.66 2.16
C VAL A 67 -2.10 7.29 3.51
N HIS A 68 -3.38 7.41 3.78
CA HIS A 68 -3.88 8.00 5.03
C HIS A 68 -4.50 6.90 5.89
N THR A 69 -4.10 6.87 7.15
CA THR A 69 -4.60 5.90 8.12
C THR A 69 -5.12 6.63 9.34
N LEU A 70 -6.15 6.07 9.97
CA LEU A 70 -6.69 6.57 11.23
C LEU A 70 -6.52 5.48 12.28
N ILE A 71 -5.75 5.79 13.31
CA ILE A 71 -5.48 4.88 14.42
C ILE A 71 -5.87 5.54 15.73
N THR A 72 -5.99 4.75 16.80
CA THR A 72 -6.30 5.34 18.11
C THR A 72 -5.11 6.10 18.66
N VAL A 73 -5.38 7.05 19.55
CA VAL A 73 -4.33 7.79 20.25
C VAL A 73 -3.40 6.83 20.99
N GLU A 74 -3.96 5.81 21.64
CA GLU A 74 -3.20 4.81 22.38
C GLU A 74 -2.26 4.02 21.45
N SER A 75 -2.74 3.63 20.28
CA SER A 75 -1.91 2.93 19.28
C SER A 75 -0.77 3.81 18.78
N ALA A 76 -1.05 5.09 18.52
CA ALA A 76 -0.04 6.04 18.08
C ALA A 76 1.06 6.20 19.13
N GLN A 77 0.68 6.27 20.39
CA GLN A 77 1.63 6.36 21.51
C GLN A 77 2.46 5.10 21.65
N ARG A 78 1.80 3.93 21.58
CA ARG A 78 2.49 2.64 21.70
C ARG A 78 3.50 2.44 20.58
N LEU A 79 3.16 2.84 19.36
CA LEU A 79 4.06 2.73 18.21
C LEU A 79 5.11 3.83 18.15
N GLY A 80 4.94 4.89 18.92
CA GLY A 80 5.86 6.03 18.91
C GLY A 80 5.84 6.80 17.59
N ILE A 81 4.64 6.96 17.01
CA ILE A 81 4.46 7.56 15.69
C ILE A 81 5.02 8.98 15.65
N THR A 82 5.97 9.22 14.74
CA THR A 82 6.53 10.55 14.49
C THR A 82 6.84 10.71 13.00
N GLU A 83 6.84 11.95 12.53
CA GLU A 83 7.25 12.24 11.16
C GLU A 83 8.68 11.78 10.91
N GLY A 84 8.94 11.29 9.73
CA GLY A 84 10.24 10.78 9.33
C GLY A 84 10.44 9.28 9.54
N MET A 85 9.56 8.63 10.31
CA MET A 85 9.66 7.19 10.54
C MET A 85 9.34 6.39 9.28
N LEU A 86 10.08 5.30 9.10
CA LEU A 86 9.76 4.28 8.11
C LEU A 86 8.70 3.35 8.69
N ILE A 87 7.63 3.10 7.94
CA ILE A 87 6.50 2.32 8.41
C ILE A 87 5.82 1.61 7.24
N SER A 88 5.08 0.56 7.53
CA SER A 88 4.23 -0.12 6.56
C SER A 88 2.77 -0.02 6.98
N ALA A 89 1.90 0.16 5.99
CA ALA A 89 0.46 0.08 6.17
C ALA A 89 -0.04 -1.15 5.41
N THR A 90 -0.82 -2.01 6.08
CA THR A 90 -1.38 -3.21 5.47
C THR A 90 -2.89 -3.13 5.44
N ILE A 91 -3.49 -3.63 4.37
CA ILE A 91 -4.93 -3.66 4.18
C ILE A 91 -5.34 -5.03 3.66
N LYS A 92 -6.33 -5.64 4.30
CA LYS A 92 -6.89 -6.90 3.83
C LYS A 92 -7.65 -6.69 2.53
N ALA A 93 -7.50 -7.61 1.59
CA ALA A 93 -8.10 -7.52 0.27
C ALA A 93 -9.63 -7.27 0.28
N PRO A 94 -10.42 -7.86 1.21
CA PRO A 94 -11.86 -7.56 1.27
C PRO A 94 -12.20 -6.11 1.57
N TYR A 95 -11.27 -5.36 2.15
CA TYR A 95 -11.49 -3.94 2.45
C TYR A 95 -11.06 -3.01 1.32
N VAL A 96 -10.40 -3.55 0.29
CA VAL A 96 -10.02 -2.78 -0.88
C VAL A 96 -11.18 -2.85 -1.87
N MET A 97 -11.79 -1.71 -2.12
CA MET A 97 -12.94 -1.60 -3.01
C MET A 97 -12.47 -1.34 -4.44
N LEU A 98 -13.19 -1.93 -5.39
CA LEU A 98 -12.89 -1.77 -6.81
C LEU A 98 -13.99 -0.94 -7.47
N ALA A 99 -13.60 -0.03 -8.34
CA ALA A 99 -14.54 0.80 -9.10
C ALA A 99 -13.99 1.08 -10.49
N ARG A 100 -14.88 1.52 -11.38
CA ARG A 100 -14.47 1.98 -12.71
C ARG A 100 -13.65 3.26 -12.57
N GLU A 101 -12.73 3.49 -13.50
CA GLU A 101 -11.92 4.69 -13.50
C GLU A 101 -12.80 5.95 -13.44
N GLY A 102 -12.46 6.87 -12.56
CA GLY A 102 -13.19 8.11 -12.36
C GLY A 102 -14.47 8.00 -11.54
N GLY A 103 -14.88 6.79 -11.16
CA GLY A 103 -16.10 6.57 -10.40
C GLY A 103 -16.03 6.98 -8.93
N VAL A 104 -14.84 7.24 -8.40
CA VAL A 104 -14.62 7.56 -6.99
C VAL A 104 -13.62 8.71 -6.81
N ALA A 105 -13.68 9.69 -7.71
CA ALA A 105 -12.85 10.88 -7.61
C ALA A 105 -13.01 11.54 -6.24
N ASP A 106 -11.93 12.15 -5.74
CA ASP A 106 -11.87 12.89 -4.47
C ASP A 106 -11.97 12.03 -3.20
N ARG A 107 -11.87 10.72 -3.31
CA ARG A 107 -11.80 9.87 -2.12
C ARG A 107 -10.36 9.77 -1.61
N THR A 108 -10.22 9.76 -0.28
CA THR A 108 -8.95 9.46 0.38
C THR A 108 -8.58 7.99 0.13
N ASN A 109 -7.30 7.71 -0.08
CA ASN A 109 -6.79 6.37 -0.40
C ASN A 109 -7.45 5.81 -1.66
N CYS A 110 -7.48 6.61 -2.71
CA CYS A 110 -7.99 6.19 -4.02
C CYS A 110 -6.84 6.22 -5.02
N PHE A 111 -6.64 5.10 -5.69
CA PHE A 111 -5.55 4.93 -6.66
C PHE A 111 -6.09 4.34 -7.93
N THR A 112 -5.57 4.78 -9.06
CA THR A 112 -6.00 4.30 -10.38
C THR A 112 -4.86 3.55 -11.04
N GLY A 113 -5.20 2.47 -11.70
CA GLY A 113 -4.22 1.67 -12.42
C GLY A 113 -4.89 0.67 -13.34
N LYS A 114 -4.09 -0.27 -13.81
CA LYS A 114 -4.51 -1.27 -14.78
C LYS A 114 -4.74 -2.61 -14.09
N ILE A 115 -5.85 -3.26 -14.42
CA ILE A 115 -6.12 -4.61 -13.91
C ILE A 115 -5.16 -5.57 -14.59
N SER A 116 -4.27 -6.17 -13.79
CA SER A 116 -3.27 -7.13 -14.28
C SER A 116 -3.73 -8.57 -14.16
N GLY A 117 -4.73 -8.86 -13.33
CA GLY A 117 -5.23 -10.20 -13.15
C GLY A 117 -6.59 -10.21 -12.48
N ILE A 118 -7.41 -11.18 -12.89
CA ILE A 118 -8.69 -11.48 -12.25
C ILE A 118 -8.72 -12.98 -11.98
N ASN A 119 -9.00 -13.33 -10.73
CA ASN A 119 -9.26 -14.72 -10.36
C ASN A 119 -10.74 -14.83 -10.04
N ARG A 120 -11.49 -15.35 -11.01
CA ARG A 120 -12.95 -15.39 -10.95
C ARG A 120 -13.42 -16.64 -10.23
N GLY A 121 -14.19 -16.46 -9.17
CA GLY A 121 -14.85 -17.54 -8.45
C GLY A 121 -16.37 -17.50 -8.66
N ASP A 122 -17.05 -18.49 -8.10
CA ASP A 122 -18.52 -18.57 -8.23
C ASP A 122 -19.21 -17.52 -7.37
N VAL A 123 -18.70 -17.28 -6.16
CA VAL A 123 -19.31 -16.37 -5.19
C VAL A 123 -18.46 -15.11 -5.05
N GLU A 124 -17.16 -15.28 -4.88
CA GLU A 124 -16.20 -14.19 -4.70
C GLU A 124 -15.13 -14.27 -5.75
N SER A 125 -14.64 -13.12 -6.17
CA SER A 125 -13.54 -12.98 -7.12
C SER A 125 -12.48 -12.08 -6.54
N SER A 126 -11.28 -12.18 -7.07
CA SER A 126 -10.21 -11.23 -6.75
C SER A 126 -9.73 -10.51 -8.01
N ALA A 127 -9.34 -9.27 -7.86
CA ALA A 127 -8.75 -8.48 -8.94
C ALA A 127 -7.47 -7.84 -8.41
N VAL A 128 -6.45 -7.81 -9.25
CA VAL A 128 -5.18 -7.14 -8.95
C VAL A 128 -5.05 -5.93 -9.86
N VAL A 129 -4.81 -4.78 -9.26
CA VAL A 129 -4.64 -3.52 -9.98
C VAL A 129 -3.23 -3.01 -9.76
N ASP A 130 -2.49 -2.86 -10.85
CA ASP A 130 -1.15 -2.27 -10.83
C ASP A 130 -1.29 -0.76 -10.84
N ILE A 131 -0.95 -0.11 -9.74
CA ILE A 131 -1.18 1.33 -9.62
C ILE A 131 0.03 2.16 -9.99
N SER A 132 1.19 1.89 -9.47
CA SER A 132 2.45 2.53 -9.86
C SER A 132 3.56 2.00 -8.99
N ASP A 133 4.81 2.33 -9.34
CA ASP A 133 5.95 2.09 -8.46
C ASP A 133 6.17 0.61 -8.13
N GLY A 134 5.67 -0.27 -8.98
CA GLY A 134 5.67 -1.70 -8.70
C GLY A 134 4.65 -2.12 -7.64
N THR A 135 3.78 -1.22 -7.21
CA THR A 135 2.74 -1.52 -6.24
C THR A 135 1.51 -2.08 -6.94
N ALA A 136 1.07 -3.25 -6.50
CA ALA A 136 -0.14 -3.88 -6.98
C ALA A 136 -1.07 -4.09 -5.79
N LEU A 137 -2.35 -3.75 -5.95
CA LEU A 137 -3.35 -3.91 -4.92
C LEU A 137 -4.33 -5.00 -5.30
N CYS A 138 -4.61 -5.89 -4.36
CA CYS A 138 -5.57 -6.97 -4.52
C CYS A 138 -6.88 -6.59 -3.82
N SER A 139 -7.98 -6.69 -4.57
CA SER A 139 -9.33 -6.52 -4.07
C SER A 139 -10.04 -7.88 -4.11
N ILE A 140 -10.80 -8.19 -3.07
CA ILE A 140 -11.71 -9.34 -3.07
C ILE A 140 -13.14 -8.77 -2.97
N LEU A 141 -13.98 -9.16 -3.92
CA LEU A 141 -15.35 -8.66 -4.02
C LEU A 141 -16.29 -9.78 -4.50
N PRO A 142 -17.60 -9.64 -4.25
CA PRO A 142 -18.56 -10.58 -4.82
C PRO A 142 -18.43 -10.62 -6.35
N THR A 143 -18.51 -11.81 -6.91
CA THR A 143 -18.42 -11.99 -8.38
C THR A 143 -19.51 -11.21 -9.09
N GLU A 144 -20.72 -11.18 -8.51
CA GLU A 144 -21.83 -10.41 -9.05
C GLU A 144 -21.48 -8.91 -9.18
N GLU A 145 -20.83 -8.35 -8.16
CA GLU A 145 -20.39 -6.95 -8.19
C GLU A 145 -19.33 -6.72 -9.27
N LEU A 146 -18.39 -7.64 -9.41
CA LEU A 146 -17.39 -7.56 -10.48
C LEU A 146 -18.05 -7.54 -11.84
N ASP A 147 -19.07 -8.38 -12.04
CA ASP A 147 -19.83 -8.45 -13.30
C ASP A 147 -20.56 -7.15 -13.59
N GLU A 148 -21.18 -6.56 -12.57
CA GLU A 148 -21.87 -5.27 -12.71
C GLU A 148 -20.92 -4.15 -13.11
N LEU A 149 -19.68 -4.19 -12.62
CA LEU A 149 -18.67 -3.21 -12.99
C LEU A 149 -18.23 -3.35 -14.45
N GLY A 150 -18.38 -4.53 -15.04
CA GLY A 150 -17.99 -4.77 -16.41
C GLY A 150 -16.50 -4.65 -16.69
N LEU A 151 -15.67 -4.90 -15.67
CA LEU A 151 -14.23 -4.78 -15.78
C LEU A 151 -13.58 -6.10 -16.16
N SER A 152 -12.55 -6.01 -16.98
CA SER A 152 -11.75 -7.14 -17.46
C SER A 152 -10.25 -6.84 -17.31
N GLU A 153 -9.43 -7.86 -17.42
CA GLU A 153 -7.98 -7.68 -17.44
C GLU A 153 -7.59 -6.70 -18.54
N GLY A 154 -6.67 -5.81 -18.22
CA GLY A 154 -6.24 -4.76 -19.13
C GLY A 154 -7.00 -3.45 -19.00
N ASP A 155 -8.16 -3.45 -18.35
CA ASP A 155 -8.93 -2.23 -18.16
C ASP A 155 -8.33 -1.35 -17.06
N GLN A 156 -8.55 -0.04 -17.18
CA GLN A 156 -8.24 0.90 -16.10
C GLN A 156 -9.32 0.81 -15.03
N ALA A 157 -8.90 0.83 -13.78
CA ALA A 157 -9.81 0.77 -12.65
C ALA A 157 -9.28 1.60 -11.49
N SER A 158 -10.16 1.98 -10.61
CA SER A 158 -9.80 2.64 -9.35
C SER A 158 -9.99 1.67 -8.19
N VAL A 159 -9.07 1.75 -7.23
CA VAL A 159 -9.16 1.03 -5.96
C VAL A 159 -9.13 2.05 -4.83
N PHE A 160 -9.92 1.80 -3.80
CA PHE A 160 -9.96 2.70 -2.66
C PHE A 160 -10.27 1.93 -1.38
N PHE A 161 -9.87 2.49 -0.25
CA PHE A 161 -10.11 1.87 1.04
C PHE A 161 -10.22 2.94 2.12
N SER A 162 -10.94 2.60 3.19
CA SER A 162 -11.09 3.49 4.33
C SER A 162 -9.78 3.65 5.09
N PRO A 163 -9.46 4.87 5.57
CA PRO A 163 -8.32 5.05 6.46
C PRO A 163 -8.37 4.18 7.72
N PHE A 164 -9.56 3.78 8.16
CA PHE A 164 -9.74 2.91 9.32
C PHE A 164 -9.38 1.45 9.05
N SER A 165 -9.35 1.03 7.79
CA SER A 165 -9.06 -0.37 7.44
C SER A 165 -7.58 -0.68 7.35
N ALA A 166 -6.71 0.32 7.38
CA ALA A 166 -5.28 0.14 7.30
C ALA A 166 -4.68 -0.10 8.69
N VAL A 167 -3.77 -1.07 8.77
CA VAL A 167 -3.04 -1.38 10.00
C VAL A 167 -1.59 -0.96 9.81
N LEU A 168 -1.07 -0.16 10.74
CA LEU A 168 0.32 0.28 10.73
C LEU A 168 1.21 -0.73 11.42
N THR A 169 2.33 -1.03 10.81
CA THR A 169 3.31 -1.99 11.33
C THR A 169 4.71 -1.40 11.22
N LEU A 170 5.42 -1.40 12.34
CA LEU A 170 6.82 -1.00 12.36
C LEU A 170 7.68 -2.06 11.69
N PRO A 171 8.73 -1.67 10.96
CA PRO A 171 9.68 -2.64 10.43
C PRO A 171 10.42 -3.31 11.60
N GLU A 172 10.60 -4.62 11.51
CA GLU A 172 11.43 -5.35 12.47
C GLU A 172 12.89 -5.25 12.07
N GLU A 173 13.71 -5.09 13.06
CA GLU A 173 15.15 -5.12 12.90
C GLU A 173 15.68 -6.55 12.76
#